data_50606b40e69cf724eebf945cbba7bbe6
#
_entry.id   50606b40e69cf724eebf945cbba7bbe6
#
_cell.length_a   1.000
_cell.length_b   1.000
_cell.length_c   1.000
_cell.angle_alpha   90.00
_cell.angle_beta   90.00
_cell.angle_gamma   90.00
#
_symmetry.space_group_name_H-M   'P 1'
#
loop_
_entity.id
_entity.type
_entity.pdbx_description
1 polymer ?
#
loop_
_entity_poly.entity_id
_entity_poly.type
_entity_poly.pdbx_seq_one_letter_code
_entity_poly.pdbx_strand_id
1 'polypeptide(L)'
;MKQKFFELRLKTNGQKLYNFTDQTINWIEENSFNDGILNLSIQHTSASLIVQENADPDVQTDLLNYFDRLVPMDEKSYIHKSEGKDDMPAHIKSALTNNQISLSIRKKKLLLGTWQGIYLFEHRIESQVRKIIHHFIGD
;
A
#
# COMPACT_ATOMS: atom_id res chain seq x y z
N MET A 1 -11.82 -19.81 -15.99
CA MET A 1 -11.61 -18.80 -14.94
C MET A 1 -10.89 -19.41 -13.76
N LYS A 2 -9.86 -18.76 -13.29
CA LYS A 2 -9.05 -19.22 -12.13
C LYS A 2 -9.01 -18.14 -11.04
N GLN A 3 -8.76 -18.59 -9.82
CA GLN A 3 -8.43 -17.71 -8.70
C GLN A 3 -7.09 -18.14 -8.13
N LYS A 4 -6.30 -17.18 -7.72
CA LYS A 4 -5.06 -17.44 -7.02
C LYS A 4 -4.77 -16.36 -6.00
N PHE A 5 -4.20 -16.78 -4.87
CA PHE A 5 -3.83 -15.90 -3.78
C PHE A 5 -2.33 -15.94 -3.56
N PHE A 6 -1.81 -14.81 -3.14
CA PHE A 6 -0.41 -14.67 -2.73
C PHE A 6 -0.33 -13.65 -1.59
N GLU A 7 0.38 -14.01 -0.54
CA GLU A 7 0.67 -13.10 0.58
C GLU A 7 2.09 -12.58 0.44
N LEU A 8 2.21 -11.31 0.11
CA LEU A 8 3.49 -10.60 0.13
C LEU A 8 3.72 -10.02 1.52
N ARG A 9 4.86 -10.32 2.12
CA ARG A 9 5.27 -9.74 3.39
C ARG A 9 6.33 -8.68 3.14
N LEU A 10 6.03 -7.44 3.56
CA LEU A 10 6.96 -6.33 3.50
C LEU A 10 7.40 -5.93 4.89
N LYS A 11 8.71 -5.92 5.09
CA LYS A 11 9.30 -5.35 6.30
C LYS A 11 9.46 -3.85 6.11
N THR A 12 8.85 -3.08 7.00
CA THR A 12 8.93 -1.62 6.96
C THR A 12 9.83 -1.10 8.08
N ASN A 13 10.38 0.08 7.87
CA ASN A 13 11.21 0.77 8.83
C ASN A 13 10.90 2.27 8.78
N GLY A 14 9.82 2.65 9.46
CA GLY A 14 9.36 4.03 9.54
C GLY A 14 8.35 4.43 8.48
N GLN A 15 7.82 5.62 8.64
CA GLN A 15 6.83 6.24 7.77
C GLN A 15 7.42 6.50 6.38
N LYS A 16 6.87 5.83 5.38
CA LYS A 16 7.40 5.87 4.02
C LYS A 16 6.41 5.21 3.06
N LEU A 17 6.60 5.48 1.77
CA LEU A 17 5.98 4.71 0.70
C LEU A 17 6.93 3.60 0.26
N TYR A 18 6.49 2.36 0.38
CA TYR A 18 7.27 1.17 0.01
C TYR A 18 6.74 0.62 -1.30
N ASN A 19 7.53 0.74 -2.35
CA ASN A 19 7.18 0.27 -3.69
C ASN A 19 7.24 -1.25 -3.76
N PHE A 20 6.13 -1.90 -4.11
CA PHE A 20 6.07 -3.35 -4.32
C PHE A 20 5.58 -3.74 -5.72
N THR A 21 5.71 -2.83 -6.68
CA THR A 21 5.27 -3.04 -8.07
C THR A 21 5.97 -4.24 -8.71
N ASP A 22 7.30 -4.32 -8.56
CA ASP A 22 8.08 -5.39 -9.19
C ASP A 22 7.73 -6.78 -8.64
N GLN A 23 7.54 -6.90 -7.33
CA GLN A 23 7.12 -8.16 -6.71
C GLN A 23 5.74 -8.61 -7.24
N THR A 24 4.84 -7.66 -7.45
CA THR A 24 3.51 -7.93 -8.02
C THR A 24 3.60 -8.37 -9.48
N ILE A 25 4.37 -7.67 -10.29
CA ILE A 25 4.59 -8.01 -11.70
C ILE A 25 5.23 -9.40 -11.83
N ASN A 26 6.26 -9.68 -11.04
CA ASN A 26 6.91 -10.99 -11.05
C ASN A 26 5.94 -12.12 -10.73
N TRP A 27 5.08 -11.94 -9.73
CA TRP A 27 4.07 -12.94 -9.39
C TRP A 27 3.06 -13.18 -10.53
N ILE A 28 2.66 -12.11 -11.24
CA ILE A 28 1.78 -12.22 -12.41
C ILE A 28 2.44 -13.04 -13.52
N GLU A 29 3.71 -12.74 -13.81
CA GLU A 29 4.48 -13.42 -14.86
C GLU A 29 4.73 -14.89 -14.54
N GLU A 30 5.14 -15.20 -13.31
CA GLU A 30 5.39 -16.57 -12.84
C GLU A 30 4.13 -17.45 -12.95
N ASN A 31 2.95 -16.88 -12.78
CA ASN A 31 1.70 -17.60 -12.84
C ASN A 31 1.04 -17.54 -14.22
N SER A 32 1.62 -16.82 -15.16
CA SER A 32 1.13 -16.70 -16.54
C SER A 32 -0.33 -16.23 -16.65
N PHE A 33 -0.75 -15.35 -15.75
CA PHE A 33 -2.10 -14.77 -15.79
C PHE A 33 -2.26 -13.95 -17.06
N ASN A 34 -3.35 -14.19 -17.79
CA ASN A 34 -3.60 -13.53 -19.08
C ASN A 34 -4.47 -12.29 -18.93
N ASP A 35 -5.76 -12.45 -18.75
CA ASP A 35 -6.69 -11.35 -18.55
C ASP A 35 -7.46 -11.54 -17.24
N GLY A 36 -7.66 -10.46 -16.49
CA GLY A 36 -8.39 -10.55 -15.24
C GLY A 36 -8.26 -9.32 -14.34
N ILE A 37 -8.68 -9.51 -13.13
CA ILE A 37 -8.63 -8.50 -12.07
C ILE A 37 -7.68 -8.98 -10.97
N LEU A 38 -6.79 -8.11 -10.58
CA LEU A 38 -5.96 -8.27 -9.40
C LEU A 38 -6.51 -7.34 -8.30
N ASN A 39 -6.97 -7.94 -7.21
CA ASN A 39 -7.31 -7.19 -6.01
C ASN A 39 -6.15 -7.29 -5.03
N LEU A 40 -5.71 -6.13 -4.54
CA LEU A 40 -4.70 -6.00 -3.50
C LEU A 40 -5.37 -5.49 -2.24
N SER A 41 -5.13 -6.15 -1.12
CA SER A 41 -5.68 -5.74 0.17
C SER A 41 -4.69 -5.93 1.30
N ILE A 42 -4.85 -5.16 2.37
CA ILE A 42 -4.05 -5.32 3.58
C ILE A 42 -4.96 -5.61 4.77
N GLN A 43 -4.43 -6.41 5.69
CA GLN A 43 -5.12 -6.79 6.93
C GLN A 43 -4.57 -5.96 8.11
N HIS A 44 -4.45 -4.65 7.90
CA HIS A 44 -3.88 -3.72 8.86
C HIS A 44 -4.72 -2.44 8.95
N THR A 45 -4.65 -1.76 10.09
CA THR A 45 -5.37 -0.52 10.37
C THR A 45 -4.45 0.68 10.56
N SER A 46 -3.13 0.50 10.41
CA SER A 46 -2.12 1.55 10.58
C SER A 46 -1.14 1.65 9.41
N ALA A 47 -1.50 1.06 8.28
CA ALA A 47 -0.86 1.19 6.98
C ALA A 47 -1.95 1.13 5.91
N SER A 48 -1.63 1.53 4.69
CA SER A 48 -2.59 1.58 3.58
C SER A 48 -1.92 1.31 2.25
N LEU A 49 -2.71 1.28 1.17
CA LEU A 49 -2.24 1.09 -0.19
C LEU A 49 -2.55 2.32 -1.02
N ILE A 50 -1.62 2.71 -1.87
CA ILE A 50 -1.85 3.77 -2.86
C ILE A 50 -1.18 3.42 -4.20
N VAL A 51 -1.75 3.94 -5.27
CA VAL A 51 -1.11 4.03 -6.58
C VAL A 51 -0.65 5.47 -6.73
N GLN A 52 0.64 5.66 -6.97
CA GLN A 52 1.23 7.01 -6.99
C GLN A 52 2.43 7.06 -7.94
N GLU A 53 2.91 8.26 -8.20
CA GLU A 53 4.05 8.52 -9.06
C GLU A 53 5.32 7.81 -8.57
N ASN A 54 6.06 7.22 -9.51
CA ASN A 54 7.23 6.39 -9.23
C ASN A 54 8.56 7.01 -9.67
N ALA A 55 8.56 8.21 -10.23
CA ALA A 55 9.76 8.81 -10.82
C ALA A 55 10.42 9.86 -9.93
N ASP A 56 9.65 10.87 -9.50
CA ASP A 56 10.17 11.99 -8.71
C ASP A 56 10.00 11.73 -7.22
N PRO A 57 11.11 11.54 -6.46
CA PRO A 57 11.03 11.32 -5.02
C PRO A 57 10.42 12.50 -4.25
N ASP A 58 10.40 13.69 -4.81
CA ASP A 58 9.78 14.87 -4.18
C ASP A 58 8.28 14.70 -3.98
N VAL A 59 7.61 13.97 -4.87
CA VAL A 59 6.19 13.66 -4.73
C VAL A 59 5.94 12.87 -3.42
N GLN A 60 6.76 11.88 -3.13
CA GLN A 60 6.65 11.10 -1.90
C GLN A 60 6.93 11.96 -0.67
N THR A 61 7.95 12.79 -0.72
CA THR A 61 8.30 13.73 0.35
C THR A 61 7.14 14.69 0.64
N ASP A 62 6.56 15.27 -0.39
CA ASP A 62 5.44 16.20 -0.24
C ASP A 62 4.19 15.52 0.30
N LEU A 63 3.90 14.28 -0.14
CA LEU A 63 2.79 13.49 0.40
C LEU A 63 2.97 13.20 1.89
N LEU A 64 4.14 12.75 2.30
CA LEU A 64 4.44 12.47 3.72
C LEU A 64 4.26 13.72 4.56
N ASN A 65 4.81 14.85 4.12
CA ASN A 65 4.71 16.13 4.82
C ASN A 65 3.27 16.63 4.89
N TYR A 66 2.51 16.48 3.80
CA TYR A 66 1.10 16.87 3.77
C TYR A 66 0.27 16.11 4.79
N PHE A 67 0.43 14.78 4.82
CA PHE A 67 -0.31 13.94 5.76
C PHE A 67 0.11 14.18 7.22
N ASP A 68 1.36 14.48 7.47
CA ASP A 68 1.82 14.84 8.82
C ASP A 68 1.23 16.17 9.30
N ARG A 69 1.07 17.14 8.40
CA ARG A 69 0.37 18.39 8.73
C ARG A 69 -1.13 18.20 8.93
N LEU A 70 -1.75 17.36 8.09
CA LEU A 70 -3.19 17.11 8.15
C LEU A 70 -3.58 16.33 9.41
N VAL A 71 -2.74 15.37 9.80
CA VAL A 71 -2.98 14.46 10.93
C VAL A 71 -1.75 14.49 11.84
N PRO A 72 -1.64 15.54 12.68
CA PRO A 72 -0.46 15.71 13.53
C PRO A 72 -0.43 14.71 14.70
N MET A 73 0.77 14.40 15.15
CA MET A 73 1.02 13.57 16.32
C MET A 73 0.83 14.37 17.62
N ASP A 74 -0.34 14.95 17.80
CA ASP A 74 -0.70 15.73 18.97
C ASP A 74 -1.54 14.88 19.93
N GLU A 75 -0.91 14.37 20.98
CA GLU A 75 -1.56 13.51 21.97
C GLU A 75 -2.78 14.17 22.65
N LYS A 76 -2.83 15.47 22.69
CA LYS A 76 -3.97 16.20 23.29
C LYS A 76 -5.22 16.12 22.43
N SER A 77 -5.08 15.86 21.15
CA SER A 77 -6.19 15.77 20.19
C SER A 77 -6.87 14.41 20.21
N TYR A 78 -6.27 13.41 20.85
CA TYR A 78 -6.76 12.02 20.74
C TYR A 78 -6.96 11.37 22.10
N ILE A 79 -7.92 10.44 22.14
CA ILE A 79 -8.18 9.59 23.32
C ILE A 79 -7.30 8.34 23.27
N HIS A 80 -7.18 7.73 22.07
CA HIS A 80 -6.35 6.54 21.83
C HIS A 80 -4.88 6.94 21.74
N LYS A 81 -4.09 6.61 22.77
CA LYS A 81 -2.68 7.01 22.86
C LYS A 81 -1.77 6.02 23.59
N SER A 82 -2.30 4.86 23.96
CA SER A 82 -1.53 3.86 24.73
C SER A 82 -0.45 3.15 23.92
N GLU A 83 -0.53 3.17 22.59
CA GLU A 83 0.41 2.49 21.69
C GLU A 83 1.41 3.44 21.02
N GLY A 84 1.55 4.65 21.55
CA GLY A 84 2.45 5.67 21.04
C GLY A 84 1.73 6.84 20.38
N LYS A 85 2.41 7.95 20.24
CA LYS A 85 1.86 9.19 19.68
C LYS A 85 1.54 9.12 18.19
N ASP A 86 2.15 8.17 17.49
CA ASP A 86 1.96 7.98 16.05
C ASP A 86 0.81 7.02 15.73
N ASP A 87 0.28 6.29 16.71
CA ASP A 87 -0.69 5.22 16.41
C ASP A 87 -2.06 5.76 16.00
N MET A 88 -2.66 6.67 16.75
CA MET A 88 -3.95 7.24 16.33
C MET A 88 -3.85 8.02 15.02
N PRO A 89 -2.83 8.86 14.80
CA PRO A 89 -2.57 9.44 13.48
C PRO A 89 -2.46 8.39 12.37
N ALA A 90 -1.79 7.27 12.63
CA ALA A 90 -1.68 6.18 11.65
C ALA A 90 -3.05 5.59 11.28
N HIS A 91 -3.93 5.38 12.26
CA HIS A 91 -5.30 4.92 12.02
C HIS A 91 -6.10 5.91 11.17
N ILE A 92 -5.96 7.20 11.42
CA ILE A 92 -6.64 8.24 10.65
C ILE A 92 -6.13 8.28 9.21
N LYS A 93 -4.80 8.25 9.03
CA LYS A 93 -4.19 8.21 7.68
C LYS A 93 -4.63 6.98 6.90
N SER A 94 -4.70 5.82 7.56
CA SER A 94 -5.25 4.59 6.95
C SER A 94 -6.70 4.74 6.53
N ALA A 95 -7.51 5.39 7.34
CA ALA A 95 -8.94 5.63 7.03
C ALA A 95 -9.14 6.61 5.88
N LEU A 96 -8.20 7.52 5.66
CA LEU A 96 -8.23 8.52 4.59
C LEU A 96 -7.71 8.00 3.24
N THR A 97 -7.00 6.89 3.24
CA THR A 97 -6.42 6.30 2.05
C THR A 97 -7.07 4.94 1.76
N ASN A 98 -6.41 4.03 1.06
CA ASN A 98 -7.06 2.79 0.66
C ASN A 98 -6.52 1.59 1.45
N ASN A 99 -7.39 0.71 1.90
CA ASN A 99 -6.98 -0.59 2.42
C ASN A 99 -7.03 -1.68 1.34
N GLN A 100 -7.64 -1.40 0.20
CA GLN A 100 -7.62 -2.26 -0.97
C GLN A 100 -7.66 -1.43 -2.25
N ILE A 101 -7.07 -1.99 -3.30
CA ILE A 101 -7.10 -1.43 -4.65
C ILE A 101 -7.30 -2.58 -5.64
N SER A 102 -8.00 -2.30 -6.72
CA SER A 102 -8.19 -3.25 -7.81
C SER A 102 -7.51 -2.74 -9.06
N LEU A 103 -6.78 -3.61 -9.74
CA LEU A 103 -6.06 -3.33 -10.98
C LEU A 103 -6.43 -4.36 -12.03
N SER A 104 -6.39 -3.95 -13.28
CA SER A 104 -6.65 -4.84 -14.39
C SER A 104 -5.36 -5.50 -14.89
N ILE A 105 -5.47 -6.76 -15.30
CA ILE A 105 -4.43 -7.47 -16.04
C ILE A 105 -4.99 -7.74 -17.44
N ARG A 106 -4.23 -7.42 -18.45
CA ARG A 106 -4.60 -7.70 -19.85
C ARG A 106 -3.38 -8.15 -20.63
N LYS A 107 -3.54 -9.26 -21.36
CA LYS A 107 -2.46 -9.86 -22.17
C LYS A 107 -1.18 -10.03 -21.35
N LYS A 108 -1.32 -10.58 -20.15
CA LYS A 108 -0.23 -10.85 -19.19
C LYS A 108 0.45 -9.62 -18.61
N LYS A 109 -0.13 -8.44 -18.78
CA LYS A 109 0.45 -7.18 -18.27
C LYS A 109 -0.48 -6.52 -17.27
N LEU A 110 0.09 -6.11 -16.16
CA LEU A 110 -0.58 -5.23 -15.20
C LEU A 110 -0.78 -3.86 -15.85
N LEU A 111 -2.01 -3.39 -15.88
CA LEU A 111 -2.33 -2.10 -16.50
C LEU A 111 -2.05 -0.96 -15.52
N LEU A 112 -0.85 -0.43 -15.60
CA LEU A 112 -0.42 0.77 -14.92
C LEU A 112 0.09 1.79 -15.95
N GLY A 113 -0.13 3.07 -15.67
CA GLY A 113 0.52 4.15 -16.40
C GLY A 113 2.03 4.10 -16.21
N THR A 114 2.77 4.72 -17.13
CA THR A 114 4.25 4.79 -17.09
C THR A 114 4.78 5.32 -15.76
N TRP A 115 4.08 6.28 -15.17
CA TRP A 115 4.48 6.95 -13.94
C TRP A 115 3.78 6.42 -12.69
N GLN A 116 3.02 5.33 -12.81
CA GLN A 116 2.33 4.73 -11.68
C GLN A 116 3.13 3.58 -11.07
N GLY A 117 3.28 3.61 -9.77
CA GLY A 117 3.73 2.48 -8.97
C GLY A 117 2.70 2.13 -7.91
N ILE A 118 2.79 0.92 -7.39
CA ILE A 118 1.96 0.44 -6.30
C ILE A 118 2.77 0.49 -5.02
N TYR A 119 2.22 1.14 -4.00
CA TYR A 119 2.93 1.39 -2.74
C TYR A 119 2.15 0.94 -1.53
N LEU A 120 2.87 0.38 -0.56
CA LEU A 120 2.44 0.31 0.82
C LEU A 120 2.78 1.66 1.47
N PHE A 121 1.78 2.31 2.03
CA PHE A 121 1.94 3.57 2.77
C PHE A 121 2.00 3.23 4.26
N GLU A 122 3.21 3.19 4.83
CA GLU A 122 3.42 2.92 6.24
C GLU A 122 3.24 4.19 7.06
N HIS A 123 2.37 4.12 8.07
CA HIS A 123 2.06 5.28 8.90
C HIS A 123 2.66 5.19 10.31
N ARG A 124 3.28 4.06 10.67
CA ARG A 124 3.95 3.90 11.95
C ARG A 124 5.44 4.25 11.85
N ILE A 125 6.00 4.74 12.95
CA ILE A 125 7.44 5.07 13.05
C ILE A 125 8.28 3.82 13.26
N GLU A 126 7.81 2.90 14.13
CA GLU A 126 8.52 1.65 14.41
C GLU A 126 8.43 0.65 13.26
N SER A 127 9.44 -0.21 13.17
CA SER A 127 9.47 -1.29 12.18
C SER A 127 8.28 -2.24 12.33
N GLN A 128 7.69 -2.59 11.20
CA GLN A 128 6.55 -3.50 11.11
C GLN A 128 6.82 -4.58 10.06
N VAL A 129 6.06 -5.66 10.11
CA VAL A 129 5.89 -6.61 9.02
C VAL A 129 4.47 -6.47 8.52
N ARG A 130 4.33 -6.00 7.27
CA ARG A 130 3.02 -5.77 6.66
C ARG A 130 2.73 -6.88 5.65
N LYS A 131 1.48 -7.33 5.63
CA LYS A 131 1.01 -8.38 4.73
C LYS A 131 0.10 -7.76 3.68
N ILE A 132 0.41 -8.02 2.41
CA ILE A 132 -0.40 -7.59 1.29
C ILE A 132 -0.93 -8.84 0.61
N ILE A 133 -2.24 -8.97 0.57
CA ILE A 133 -2.90 -10.08 -0.10
C ILE A 133 -3.13 -9.72 -1.55
N HIS A 134 -2.56 -10.53 -2.43
CA HIS A 134 -2.82 -10.49 -3.87
C HIS A 134 -3.88 -11.53 -4.18
N HIS A 135 -4.99 -11.12 -4.76
CA HIS A 135 -6.06 -12.02 -5.19
C HIS A 135 -6.35 -11.79 -6.67
N PHE A 136 -5.99 -12.76 -7.48
CA PHE A 136 -6.26 -12.75 -8.91
C PHE A 136 -7.53 -13.54 -9.24
N ILE A 137 -8.35 -12.97 -10.12
CA ILE A 137 -9.51 -13.63 -10.72
C ILE A 137 -9.47 -13.37 -12.23
N GLY A 138 -9.43 -14.43 -13.03
CA GLY A 138 -9.37 -14.29 -14.47
C GLY A 138 -8.92 -15.56 -15.18
N ASP A 139 -8.20 -15.41 -16.29
CA ASP A 139 -7.70 -16.52 -17.12
C ASP A 139 -6.18 -16.57 -17.17
#